data_21af4ce56fc9bd21ee39b610e2e7397b
#
_entry.id   21af4ce56fc9bd21ee39b610e2e7397b
#
_cell.length_a   1.000
_cell.length_b   1.000
_cell.length_c   1.000
_cell.angle_alpha   90.00
_cell.angle_beta   90.00
_cell.angle_gamma   90.00
#
_symmetry.space_group_name_H-M   'P 1'
#
loop_
_entity.id
_entity.type
_entity.pdbx_description
1 polymer ?
#
loop_
_entity_poly.entity_id
_entity_poly.type
_entity_poly.pdbx_seq_one_letter_code
_entity_poly.pdbx_strand_id
1 'polypeptide(L)'
;MELSKCFGCMEDFRGYPCPKCGYDPGKDKRMEYALPPETILAGKYLVGKVLGQGGFGITYIGWDLAVGRKVAVKEYYPSGQVSRSPGTAALTWYTSESASFARNSGMEIFLREAQKMAKVDAIDGVVRVLDVFPNNQTAYIVMDFVEGETLKARLKRTGPMTWDQAGGMFRSAIQAMEKVHRSGLIHRDLSPDNIMLAPNGQVKILDLGAAKDLSVNSGASSMRVAKSGFSPWEQYTQSGASGPWTDVYAMAATIYYTLTGKMPPTAMDRQEKDTLDWNLPNLLAMPPQALRTLKKAMALNVKDRTASMQELEAGLYQQTSGTARGMGKSVPVRNKKLLAIAAAAVAVIVIGVGLLLRPMLTYSAAEAMMQKEQYAKAAEAYESLGDYKDSKALAATAREEQSKADKYAAAMALLDEEKFDEAFLAFYALEDYKDSSDQASYAASRYCYQRGTELMEQEKYLLAARAFSNSDYDDSRDQKVTALASYWASRMCR
;
A
#
# COMPACT_ATOMS: atom_id res chain seq x y z
N MET A 1 21.82 -4.32 38.79
CA MET A 1 20.88 -3.19 38.95
C MET A 1 19.49 -3.75 38.62
N GLU A 2 18.66 -3.97 39.64
CA GLU A 2 17.30 -4.44 39.40
C GLU A 2 16.53 -3.35 38.69
N LEU A 3 16.12 -3.61 37.44
CA LEU A 3 15.32 -2.71 36.62
C LEU A 3 13.90 -2.67 37.18
N SER A 4 13.56 -1.62 37.90
CA SER A 4 12.23 -1.41 38.49
C SER A 4 11.32 -0.65 37.55
N LYS A 5 11.20 -1.08 36.26
CA LYS A 5 10.36 -0.43 35.26
C LYS A 5 9.04 -1.15 35.03
N CYS A 6 7.96 -0.39 34.93
CA CYS A 6 6.70 -0.94 34.45
C CYS A 6 6.79 -1.22 32.95
N PHE A 7 6.62 -2.46 32.52
CA PHE A 7 6.67 -2.81 31.08
C PHE A 7 5.49 -2.25 30.25
N GLY A 8 4.48 -1.69 30.89
CA GLY A 8 3.37 -1.01 30.22
C GLY A 8 3.65 0.43 29.84
N CYS A 9 4.40 1.19 30.66
CA CYS A 9 4.64 2.63 30.47
C CYS A 9 6.07 3.09 30.71
N MET A 10 7.00 2.19 31.06
CA MET A 10 8.41 2.47 31.36
C MET A 10 8.65 3.47 32.50
N GLU A 11 7.67 3.68 33.35
CA GLU A 11 7.87 4.46 34.58
C GLU A 11 8.46 3.58 35.69
N ASP A 12 9.13 4.21 36.67
CA ASP A 12 9.64 3.50 37.82
C ASP A 12 8.50 2.99 38.69
N PHE A 13 8.41 1.68 38.78
CA PHE A 13 7.35 1.03 39.53
C PHE A 13 7.69 -0.45 39.82
N ARG A 14 7.38 -0.88 41.03
CA ARG A 14 7.45 -2.30 41.43
C ARG A 14 6.07 -2.81 41.77
N GLY A 15 5.69 -3.92 41.18
CA GLY A 15 4.40 -4.58 41.41
C GLY A 15 3.39 -4.39 40.29
N TYR A 16 2.25 -5.11 40.36
CA TYR A 16 1.19 -5.10 39.37
C TYR A 16 -0.17 -5.18 40.05
N PRO A 17 -1.23 -4.54 39.52
CA PRO A 17 -1.25 -3.68 38.33
C PRO A 17 -0.53 -2.34 38.54
N CYS A 18 0.05 -1.79 37.50
CA CYS A 18 0.70 -0.48 37.56
C CYS A 18 -0.32 0.63 37.83
N PRO A 19 -0.14 1.48 38.86
CA PRO A 19 -1.11 2.52 39.22
C PRO A 19 -1.20 3.63 38.16
N LYS A 20 -0.15 3.81 37.32
CA LYS A 20 -0.12 4.86 36.30
C LYS A 20 -0.82 4.45 35.00
N CYS A 21 -0.58 3.22 34.52
CA CYS A 21 -1.11 2.77 33.22
C CYS A 21 -2.01 1.54 33.28
N GLY A 22 -2.24 0.97 34.47
CA GLY A 22 -3.07 -0.21 34.66
C GLY A 22 -2.47 -1.52 34.11
N TYR A 23 -1.24 -1.50 33.61
CA TYR A 23 -0.60 -2.69 33.03
C TYR A 23 -0.44 -3.79 34.09
N ASP A 24 -0.88 -4.98 33.71
CA ASP A 24 -0.78 -6.21 34.50
C ASP A 24 -0.31 -7.35 33.56
N PRO A 25 0.90 -7.90 33.72
CA PRO A 25 1.39 -8.97 32.85
C PRO A 25 0.49 -10.22 32.85
N GLY A 26 -0.22 -10.51 33.96
CA GLY A 26 -1.12 -11.65 34.04
C GLY A 26 -2.41 -11.47 33.24
N LYS A 27 -2.73 -10.25 32.83
CA LYS A 27 -3.90 -9.89 32.01
C LYS A 27 -3.51 -9.40 30.61
N ASP A 28 -2.22 -9.27 30.34
CA ASP A 28 -1.71 -8.82 29.05
C ASP A 28 -1.94 -9.92 27.98
N LYS A 29 -2.83 -9.66 27.05
CA LYS A 29 -3.08 -10.54 25.89
C LYS A 29 -1.96 -10.41 24.85
N ARG A 30 -0.72 -10.57 25.30
CA ARG A 30 0.45 -10.51 24.43
C ARG A 30 0.38 -11.62 23.38
N MET A 31 0.71 -11.31 22.15
CA MET A 31 0.83 -12.31 21.10
C MET A 31 2.03 -13.21 21.40
N GLU A 32 1.86 -14.51 21.32
CA GLU A 32 2.90 -15.50 21.66
C GLU A 32 4.21 -15.28 20.87
N TYR A 33 4.10 -14.75 19.67
CA TYR A 33 5.23 -14.44 18.78
C TYR A 33 5.85 -13.04 19.00
N ALA A 34 5.34 -12.22 19.92
CA ALA A 34 5.99 -10.97 20.31
C ALA A 34 7.24 -11.24 21.16
N LEU A 35 8.18 -10.29 21.15
CA LEU A 35 9.39 -10.40 22.00
C LEU A 35 9.02 -10.70 23.46
N PRO A 36 9.73 -11.61 24.13
CA PRO A 36 9.52 -11.85 25.55
C PRO A 36 9.62 -10.55 26.37
N PRO A 37 8.89 -10.44 27.49
CA PRO A 37 9.12 -9.36 28.45
C PRO A 37 10.58 -9.33 28.88
N GLU A 38 11.08 -8.16 29.28
CA GLU A 38 12.44 -7.96 29.78
C GLU A 38 13.55 -8.20 28.75
N THR A 39 13.22 -8.47 27.49
CA THR A 39 14.23 -8.57 26.43
C THR A 39 15.03 -7.29 26.35
N ILE A 40 16.37 -7.41 26.43
CA ILE A 40 17.30 -6.30 26.19
C ILE A 40 17.90 -6.45 24.80
N LEU A 41 17.60 -5.51 23.92
CA LEU A 41 18.12 -5.49 22.55
C LEU A 41 19.45 -4.73 22.53
N ALA A 42 20.43 -5.30 21.81
CA ALA A 42 21.79 -4.75 21.66
C ALA A 42 22.46 -4.32 22.99
N GLY A 43 22.07 -4.93 24.12
CA GLY A 43 22.55 -4.55 25.44
C GLY A 43 22.10 -3.15 25.91
N LYS A 44 21.19 -2.50 25.23
CA LYS A 44 20.89 -1.07 25.41
C LYS A 44 19.39 -0.76 25.56
N TYR A 45 18.51 -1.51 24.91
CA TYR A 45 17.09 -1.18 24.88
C TYR A 45 16.26 -2.26 25.58
N LEU A 46 15.69 -1.94 26.72
CA LEU A 46 14.74 -2.80 27.42
C LEU A 46 13.38 -2.73 26.71
N VAL A 47 12.80 -3.88 26.37
CA VAL A 47 11.53 -3.99 25.66
C VAL A 47 10.37 -4.19 26.62
N GLY A 48 9.29 -3.42 26.45
CA GLY A 48 8.04 -3.53 27.17
C GLY A 48 6.90 -4.10 26.33
N LYS A 49 5.67 -3.63 26.58
CA LYS A 49 4.47 -4.12 25.88
C LYS A 49 4.45 -3.74 24.41
N VAL A 50 3.69 -4.51 23.65
CA VAL A 50 3.36 -4.18 22.26
C VAL A 50 2.48 -2.91 22.23
N LEU A 51 2.87 -1.93 21.41
CA LEU A 51 2.10 -0.72 21.10
C LEU A 51 1.20 -0.92 19.90
N GLY A 52 1.65 -1.71 18.92
CA GLY A 52 0.91 -2.01 17.71
C GLY A 52 1.61 -3.03 16.84
N GLN A 53 0.86 -3.60 15.90
CA GLN A 53 1.35 -4.54 14.89
C GLN A 53 0.79 -4.17 13.52
N GLY A 54 1.63 -4.30 12.50
CA GLY A 54 1.26 -4.23 11.09
C GLY A 54 1.75 -5.46 10.33
N GLY A 55 1.49 -5.52 9.03
CA GLY A 55 1.89 -6.65 8.17
C GLY A 55 3.41 -6.91 8.13
N PHE A 56 4.22 -5.88 8.38
CA PHE A 56 5.69 -5.96 8.26
C PHE A 56 6.43 -5.73 9.58
N GLY A 57 5.74 -5.53 10.69
CA GLY A 57 6.45 -5.29 11.94
C GLY A 57 5.58 -5.18 13.18
N ILE A 58 6.26 -5.29 14.32
CA ILE A 58 5.68 -5.13 15.65
C ILE A 58 6.38 -3.95 16.32
N THR A 59 5.62 -3.05 16.91
CA THR A 59 6.15 -1.89 17.64
C THR A 59 5.94 -2.08 19.12
N TYR A 60 6.99 -1.86 19.90
CA TYR A 60 7.02 -2.00 21.37
C TYR A 60 7.31 -0.65 22.03
N ILE A 61 6.82 -0.44 23.23
CA ILE A 61 7.41 0.55 24.10
C ILE A 61 8.74 0.01 24.63
N GLY A 62 9.74 0.88 24.78
CA GLY A 62 11.04 0.50 25.31
C GLY A 62 11.64 1.58 26.19
N TRP A 63 12.75 1.21 26.85
CA TRP A 63 13.56 2.10 27.65
C TRP A 63 15.02 2.05 27.20
N ASP A 64 15.58 3.20 26.85
CA ASP A 64 17.02 3.32 26.58
C ASP A 64 17.77 3.34 27.91
N LEU A 65 18.51 2.26 28.20
CA LEU A 65 19.25 2.08 29.43
C LEU A 65 20.45 3.02 29.56
N ALA A 66 21.00 3.47 28.40
CA ALA A 66 22.17 4.33 28.39
C ALA A 66 21.84 5.78 28.67
N VAL A 67 20.71 6.26 28.11
CA VAL A 67 20.30 7.66 28.19
C VAL A 67 19.20 7.88 29.24
N GLY A 68 18.51 6.83 29.65
CA GLY A 68 17.44 6.92 30.64
C GLY A 68 16.16 7.56 30.12
N ARG A 69 15.69 7.17 28.95
CA ARG A 69 14.47 7.71 28.33
C ARG A 69 13.59 6.64 27.68
N LYS A 70 12.30 6.95 27.55
CA LYS A 70 11.35 6.13 26.80
C LYS A 70 11.67 6.18 25.29
N VAL A 71 11.54 5.04 24.65
CA VAL A 71 11.68 4.88 23.19
C VAL A 71 10.56 4.01 22.65
N ALA A 72 10.28 4.12 21.34
CA ALA A 72 9.51 3.11 20.60
C ALA A 72 10.51 2.24 19.82
N VAL A 73 10.29 0.93 19.84
CA VAL A 73 11.14 -0.04 19.15
C VAL A 73 10.29 -0.77 18.12
N LYS A 74 10.58 -0.58 16.84
CA LYS A 74 9.92 -1.29 15.74
C LYS A 74 10.78 -2.44 15.28
N GLU A 75 10.24 -3.63 15.36
CA GLU A 75 10.84 -4.88 14.89
C GLU A 75 10.36 -5.19 13.46
N TYR A 76 11.25 -5.57 12.59
CA TYR A 76 10.90 -6.15 11.30
C TYR A 76 10.35 -7.56 11.50
N TYR A 77 9.04 -7.72 11.30
CA TYR A 77 8.32 -8.98 11.48
C TYR A 77 7.35 -9.18 10.31
N PRO A 78 7.82 -9.65 9.13
CA PRO A 78 6.95 -9.88 7.98
C PRO A 78 6.03 -11.07 8.26
N SER A 79 4.75 -10.76 8.45
CA SER A 79 3.72 -11.74 8.80
C SER A 79 3.62 -12.83 7.73
N GLY A 80 3.54 -14.10 8.14
CA GLY A 80 3.48 -15.24 7.23
C GLY A 80 4.83 -15.69 6.65
N GLN A 81 5.96 -14.98 6.92
CA GLN A 81 7.30 -15.35 6.45
C GLN A 81 8.23 -15.82 7.59
N VAL A 82 7.84 -15.53 8.80
CA VAL A 82 8.61 -15.81 10.02
C VAL A 82 7.71 -16.35 11.13
N SER A 83 8.33 -17.06 12.04
CA SER A 83 7.75 -17.44 13.33
C SER A 83 8.72 -17.12 14.46
N ARG A 84 8.22 -17.11 15.69
CA ARG A 84 9.03 -17.04 16.90
C ARG A 84 8.54 -18.10 17.89
N SER A 85 9.45 -18.89 18.40
CA SER A 85 9.11 -19.85 19.47
C SER A 85 8.86 -19.08 20.78
N PRO A 86 7.85 -19.46 21.57
CA PRO A 86 7.57 -18.83 22.85
C PRO A 86 8.82 -18.75 23.74
N GLY A 87 9.05 -17.59 24.37
CA GLY A 87 10.18 -17.36 25.27
C GLY A 87 11.52 -17.09 24.58
N THR A 88 11.60 -17.11 23.25
CA THR A 88 12.83 -16.77 22.51
C THR A 88 12.75 -15.37 21.91
N ALA A 89 13.91 -14.70 21.72
CA ALA A 89 13.97 -13.42 21.04
C ALA A 89 14.21 -13.57 19.53
N ALA A 90 14.92 -14.62 19.11
CA ALA A 90 15.29 -14.83 17.72
C ALA A 90 14.10 -15.28 16.85
N LEU A 91 14.04 -14.79 15.61
CA LEU A 91 13.08 -15.26 14.61
C LEU A 91 13.56 -16.53 13.92
N THR A 92 12.60 -17.37 13.55
CA THR A 92 12.79 -18.49 12.63
C THR A 92 12.14 -18.16 11.30
N TRP A 93 12.92 -18.16 10.23
CA TRP A 93 12.46 -17.87 8.87
C TRP A 93 11.94 -19.16 8.21
N TYR A 94 10.83 -19.04 7.50
CA TYR A 94 10.34 -20.14 6.67
C TYR A 94 11.27 -20.36 5.47
N THR A 95 11.19 -21.52 4.84
CA THR A 95 12.05 -21.94 3.73
C THR A 95 11.51 -21.58 2.35
N SER A 96 10.37 -20.88 2.29
CA SER A 96 9.78 -20.42 1.02
C SER A 96 10.65 -19.36 0.34
N GLU A 97 10.51 -19.23 -0.97
CA GLU A 97 11.21 -18.20 -1.75
C GLU A 97 10.87 -16.79 -1.27
N SER A 98 9.58 -16.55 -0.99
CA SER A 98 9.10 -15.29 -0.43
C SER A 98 9.71 -14.99 0.94
N ALA A 99 9.91 -15.99 1.81
CA ALA A 99 10.58 -15.81 3.08
C ALA A 99 12.07 -15.53 2.91
N SER A 100 12.72 -16.19 1.95
CA SER A 100 14.13 -15.94 1.59
C SER A 100 14.32 -14.51 1.06
N PHE A 101 13.41 -14.03 0.22
CA PHE A 101 13.41 -12.64 -0.24
C PHE A 101 13.20 -11.66 0.92
N ALA A 102 12.19 -11.89 1.76
CA ALA A 102 11.90 -11.04 2.92
C ALA A 102 13.08 -10.98 3.90
N ARG A 103 13.80 -12.10 4.10
CA ARG A 103 14.98 -12.18 4.94
C ARG A 103 16.16 -11.38 4.37
N ASN A 104 16.47 -11.57 3.11
CA ASN A 104 17.68 -11.02 2.49
C ASN A 104 17.46 -9.56 2.03
N SER A 105 16.55 -9.36 1.09
CA SER A 105 16.28 -8.05 0.51
C SER A 105 15.36 -7.21 1.38
N GLY A 106 14.33 -7.81 1.99
CA GLY A 106 13.35 -7.13 2.80
C GLY A 106 13.95 -6.47 4.05
N MET A 107 14.75 -7.21 4.79
CA MET A 107 15.43 -6.71 5.98
C MET A 107 16.44 -5.61 5.62
N GLU A 108 17.16 -5.75 4.51
CA GLU A 108 18.10 -4.74 4.02
C GLU A 108 17.39 -3.44 3.64
N ILE A 109 16.27 -3.53 2.91
CA ILE A 109 15.45 -2.35 2.56
C ILE A 109 14.95 -1.66 3.83
N PHE A 110 14.44 -2.42 4.81
CA PHE A 110 13.96 -1.89 6.09
C PHE A 110 15.06 -1.11 6.83
N LEU A 111 16.26 -1.65 6.92
CA LEU A 111 17.42 -1.00 7.54
C LEU A 111 17.86 0.25 6.75
N ARG A 112 17.96 0.15 5.42
CA ARG A 112 18.41 1.24 4.56
C ARG A 112 17.47 2.44 4.59
N GLU A 113 16.16 2.23 4.55
CA GLU A 113 15.18 3.31 4.63
C GLU A 113 15.23 3.99 6.00
N ALA A 114 15.33 3.22 7.09
CA ALA A 114 15.49 3.76 8.43
C ALA A 114 16.79 4.56 8.58
N GLN A 115 17.90 4.11 7.97
CA GLN A 115 19.17 4.84 7.96
C GLN A 115 19.09 6.16 7.18
N LYS A 116 18.32 6.21 6.08
CA LYS A 116 18.06 7.47 5.37
C LYS A 116 17.33 8.46 6.28
N MET A 117 16.32 8.00 7.02
CA MET A 117 15.58 8.83 7.97
C MET A 117 16.47 9.32 9.11
N ALA A 118 17.34 8.46 9.64
CA ALA A 118 18.26 8.83 10.72
C ALA A 118 19.30 9.90 10.31
N LYS A 119 19.59 10.01 9.00
CA LYS A 119 20.52 11.01 8.44
C LYS A 119 19.86 12.36 8.15
N VAL A 120 18.53 12.42 8.13
CA VAL A 120 17.81 13.68 7.93
C VAL A 120 17.76 14.42 9.27
N ASP A 121 18.10 15.68 9.26
CA ASP A 121 17.99 16.54 10.44
C ASP A 121 16.60 16.44 11.07
N ALA A 122 16.54 16.54 12.39
CA ALA A 122 15.30 16.42 13.13
C ALA A 122 14.23 17.39 12.57
N ILE A 123 13.28 16.83 11.84
CA ILE A 123 12.16 17.61 11.29
C ILE A 123 11.10 17.73 12.38
N ASP A 124 10.81 18.98 12.75
CA ASP A 124 9.74 19.25 13.69
C ASP A 124 8.40 18.73 13.15
N GLY A 125 7.66 17.96 13.95
CA GLY A 125 6.43 17.31 13.51
C GLY A 125 6.60 15.89 12.98
N VAL A 126 7.83 15.35 12.91
CA VAL A 126 8.12 13.96 12.56
C VAL A 126 8.81 13.25 13.72
N VAL A 127 8.54 11.97 13.87
CA VAL A 127 9.23 11.12 14.88
C VAL A 127 10.65 10.87 14.41
N ARG A 128 11.62 11.15 15.31
CA ARG A 128 13.04 10.97 15.02
C ARG A 128 13.47 9.53 15.21
N VAL A 129 14.21 8.98 14.26
CA VAL A 129 14.93 7.70 14.38
C VAL A 129 16.20 7.92 15.20
N LEU A 130 16.41 7.10 16.21
CA LEU A 130 17.51 7.20 17.17
C LEU A 130 18.59 6.18 16.91
N ASP A 131 18.19 4.97 16.51
CA ASP A 131 19.10 3.87 16.28
C ASP A 131 18.49 2.86 15.29
N VAL A 132 19.35 2.15 14.56
CA VAL A 132 18.94 1.14 13.57
C VAL A 132 19.98 0.01 13.57
N PHE A 133 19.57 -1.21 13.88
CA PHE A 133 20.51 -2.32 13.97
C PHE A 133 19.86 -3.68 13.68
N PRO A 134 20.63 -4.66 13.14
CA PRO A 134 20.23 -6.06 13.10
C PRO A 134 20.45 -6.74 14.44
N ASN A 135 19.52 -7.58 14.88
CA ASN A 135 19.64 -8.47 16.04
C ASN A 135 18.60 -9.59 15.92
N ASN A 136 18.75 -10.70 16.65
CA ASN A 136 17.76 -11.79 16.76
C ASN A 136 17.28 -12.32 15.39
N GLN A 137 18.15 -12.36 14.39
CA GLN A 137 17.85 -12.74 12.99
C GLN A 137 16.79 -11.84 12.31
N THR A 138 16.63 -10.62 12.81
CA THR A 138 15.78 -9.58 12.24
C THR A 138 16.44 -8.20 12.38
N ALA A 139 15.70 -7.13 12.19
CA ALA A 139 16.15 -5.75 12.29
C ALA A 139 15.23 -4.92 13.18
N TYR A 140 15.81 -3.92 13.81
CA TYR A 140 15.12 -3.01 14.73
C TYR A 140 15.36 -1.56 14.35
N ILE A 141 14.32 -0.76 14.49
CA ILE A 141 14.37 0.71 14.42
C ILE A 141 13.98 1.22 15.80
N VAL A 142 14.83 2.01 16.41
CA VAL A 142 14.53 2.70 17.67
C VAL A 142 14.22 4.15 17.36
N MET A 143 13.13 4.67 17.91
CA MET A 143 12.65 6.03 17.63
C MET A 143 12.15 6.69 18.91
N ASP A 144 12.02 8.02 18.89
CA ASP A 144 11.42 8.74 20.00
C ASP A 144 10.03 8.19 20.31
N PHE A 145 9.76 7.95 21.60
CA PHE A 145 8.42 7.62 22.05
C PHE A 145 7.58 8.89 22.14
N VAL A 146 6.44 8.91 21.45
CA VAL A 146 5.51 10.04 21.51
C VAL A 146 4.39 9.71 22.48
N GLU A 147 4.27 10.47 23.54
CA GLU A 147 3.11 10.38 24.44
C GLU A 147 1.87 10.94 23.76
N GLY A 148 0.72 10.30 23.96
CA GLY A 148 -0.54 10.71 23.35
C GLY A 148 -1.32 9.56 22.72
N GLU A 149 -2.20 9.90 21.80
CA GLU A 149 -3.03 8.94 21.06
C GLU A 149 -2.93 9.16 19.55
N THR A 150 -3.14 8.13 18.75
CA THR A 150 -3.25 8.29 17.30
C THR A 150 -4.51 9.06 16.94
N LEU A 151 -4.49 9.77 15.81
CA LEU A 151 -5.67 10.45 15.29
C LEU A 151 -6.83 9.45 15.09
N LYS A 152 -6.55 8.20 14.69
CA LYS A 152 -7.54 7.14 14.60
C LYS A 152 -8.18 6.81 15.94
N ALA A 153 -7.37 6.65 17.00
CA ALA A 153 -7.87 6.37 18.35
C ALA A 153 -8.72 7.55 18.86
N ARG A 154 -8.29 8.77 18.60
CA ARG A 154 -9.04 9.99 18.92
C ARG A 154 -10.41 10.00 18.25
N LEU A 155 -10.44 9.76 16.93
CA LEU A 155 -11.69 9.77 16.15
C LEU A 155 -12.64 8.63 16.57
N LYS A 156 -12.09 7.46 16.90
CA LYS A 156 -12.87 6.34 17.43
C LYS A 156 -13.53 6.69 18.77
N ARG A 157 -12.83 7.47 19.62
CA ARG A 157 -13.29 7.85 20.96
C ARG A 157 -14.28 9.02 20.94
N THR A 158 -14.06 10.04 20.08
CA THR A 158 -14.80 11.31 20.13
C THR A 158 -15.65 11.59 18.90
N GLY A 159 -15.56 10.75 17.86
CA GLY A 159 -16.19 11.00 16.58
C GLY A 159 -15.46 12.00 15.69
N PRO A 160 -16.09 12.38 14.55
CA PRO A 160 -15.53 13.32 13.59
C PRO A 160 -15.26 14.71 14.20
N MET A 161 -14.31 15.42 13.61
CA MET A 161 -13.94 16.79 14.01
C MET A 161 -14.49 17.81 13.01
N THR A 162 -14.72 19.04 13.47
CA THR A 162 -14.96 20.15 12.54
C THR A 162 -13.64 20.67 11.96
N TRP A 163 -13.71 21.45 10.85
CA TRP A 163 -12.52 22.07 10.28
C TRP A 163 -11.80 23.02 11.27
N ASP A 164 -12.54 23.76 12.07
CA ASP A 164 -11.97 24.66 13.09
C ASP A 164 -11.20 23.90 14.16
N GLN A 165 -11.63 22.71 14.51
CA GLN A 165 -10.93 21.84 15.45
C GLN A 165 -9.68 21.17 14.84
N ALA A 166 -9.76 20.75 13.58
CA ALA A 166 -8.73 19.94 12.92
C ALA A 166 -7.71 20.77 12.09
N GLY A 167 -8.11 21.96 11.62
CA GLY A 167 -7.33 22.73 10.66
C GLY A 167 -5.93 23.07 11.15
N GLY A 168 -5.78 23.53 12.40
CA GLY A 168 -4.45 23.84 12.97
C GLY A 168 -3.53 22.62 13.04
N MET A 169 -4.07 21.46 13.41
CA MET A 169 -3.39 20.19 13.45
C MET A 169 -2.89 19.77 12.06
N PHE A 170 -3.76 19.82 11.05
CA PHE A 170 -3.37 19.46 9.68
C PHE A 170 -2.38 20.44 9.07
N ARG A 171 -2.46 21.72 9.40
CA ARG A 171 -1.45 22.69 8.96
C ARG A 171 -0.05 22.29 9.43
N SER A 172 0.09 21.95 10.71
CA SER A 172 1.37 21.48 11.27
C SER A 172 1.85 20.19 10.60
N ALA A 173 0.96 19.23 10.36
CA ALA A 173 1.28 17.96 9.68
C ALA A 173 1.73 18.21 8.23
N ILE A 174 1.04 19.06 7.48
CA ILE A 174 1.38 19.41 6.09
C ILE A 174 2.75 20.09 6.02
N GLN A 175 3.04 21.03 6.93
CA GLN A 175 4.34 21.70 7.01
C GLN A 175 5.48 20.74 7.35
N ALA A 176 5.23 19.76 8.24
CA ALA A 176 6.19 18.71 8.55
C ALA A 176 6.48 17.86 7.31
N MET A 177 5.43 17.44 6.58
CA MET A 177 5.56 16.67 5.36
C MET A 177 6.23 17.42 4.21
N GLU A 178 6.04 18.72 4.11
CA GLU A 178 6.77 19.54 3.14
C GLU A 178 8.28 19.48 3.38
N LYS A 179 8.72 19.56 4.65
CA LYS A 179 10.14 19.42 5.01
C LYS A 179 10.67 18.03 4.68
N VAL A 180 9.87 16.97 4.91
CA VAL A 180 10.20 15.60 4.52
C VAL A 180 10.42 15.51 3.01
N HIS A 181 9.52 16.06 2.21
CA HIS A 181 9.64 16.06 0.75
C HIS A 181 10.86 16.82 0.24
N ARG A 182 11.21 17.95 0.86
CA ARG A 182 12.43 18.70 0.55
C ARG A 182 13.72 17.91 0.82
N SER A 183 13.70 16.98 1.76
CA SER A 183 14.84 16.06 2.00
C SER A 183 14.88 14.87 1.03
N GLY A 184 13.98 14.82 0.03
CA GLY A 184 13.91 13.76 -0.96
C GLY A 184 13.21 12.47 -0.49
N LEU A 185 12.55 12.52 0.67
CA LEU A 185 11.80 11.38 1.22
C LEU A 185 10.30 11.52 0.94
N ILE A 186 9.64 10.38 0.78
CA ILE A 186 8.19 10.27 0.59
C ILE A 186 7.67 9.27 1.62
N HIS A 187 6.56 9.60 2.30
CA HIS A 187 6.03 8.80 3.39
C HIS A 187 5.33 7.53 2.92
N ARG A 188 4.50 7.62 1.89
CA ARG A 188 3.75 6.51 1.25
C ARG A 188 2.74 5.77 2.13
N ASP A 189 2.62 6.11 3.42
CA ASP A 189 1.69 5.48 4.38
C ASP A 189 1.01 6.48 5.32
N LEU A 190 0.80 7.72 4.86
CA LEU A 190 0.04 8.69 5.63
C LEU A 190 -1.40 8.21 5.85
N SER A 191 -1.84 8.26 7.09
CA SER A 191 -3.19 7.87 7.50
C SER A 191 -3.41 8.25 8.97
N PRO A 192 -4.63 8.18 9.49
CA PRO A 192 -4.91 8.47 10.88
C PRO A 192 -4.18 7.59 11.90
N ASP A 193 -3.70 6.41 11.50
CA ASP A 193 -2.89 5.54 12.37
C ASP A 193 -1.48 6.09 12.58
N ASN A 194 -0.95 6.82 11.58
CA ASN A 194 0.42 7.33 11.56
C ASN A 194 0.53 8.82 11.91
N ILE A 195 -0.53 9.39 12.51
CA ILE A 195 -0.53 10.75 13.07
C ILE A 195 -0.81 10.65 14.56
N MET A 196 0.16 11.06 15.38
CA MET A 196 0.03 11.13 16.84
C MET A 196 -0.36 12.53 17.28
N LEU A 197 -1.26 12.59 18.24
CA LEU A 197 -1.70 13.80 18.91
C LEU A 197 -1.13 13.80 20.33
N ALA A 198 -0.13 14.62 20.57
CA ALA A 198 0.47 14.76 21.88
C ALA A 198 -0.44 15.59 22.82
N PRO A 199 -0.34 15.40 24.16
CA PRO A 199 -1.17 16.13 25.12
C PRO A 199 -1.04 17.66 25.06
N ASN A 200 0.12 18.14 24.61
CA ASN A 200 0.39 19.57 24.42
C ASN A 200 -0.17 20.15 23.09
N GLY A 201 -0.95 19.34 22.34
CA GLY A 201 -1.53 19.74 21.06
C GLY A 201 -0.57 19.62 19.86
N GLN A 202 0.67 19.18 20.08
CA GLN A 202 1.60 18.94 18.97
C GLN A 202 1.19 17.69 18.18
N VAL A 203 1.45 17.78 16.87
CA VAL A 203 1.26 16.65 15.95
C VAL A 203 2.62 16.06 15.63
N LYS A 204 2.69 14.71 15.66
CA LYS A 204 3.86 13.97 15.23
C LYS A 204 3.45 12.92 14.19
N ILE A 205 4.15 12.92 13.07
CA ILE A 205 4.01 11.90 12.02
C ILE A 205 4.91 10.74 12.37
N LEU A 206 4.32 9.54 12.37
CA LEU A 206 4.99 8.28 12.64
C LEU A 206 5.37 7.58 11.32
N ASP A 207 6.28 6.62 11.41
CA ASP A 207 6.49 5.57 10.40
C ASP A 207 6.57 6.06 8.95
N LEU A 208 7.59 6.81 8.58
CA LEU A 208 7.93 7.02 7.17
C LEU A 208 8.14 5.64 6.51
N GLY A 209 7.25 5.28 5.61
CA GLY A 209 6.94 3.97 5.03
C GLY A 209 8.04 3.02 4.57
N ALA A 210 9.07 2.82 5.40
CA ALA A 210 10.23 1.94 5.16
C ALA A 210 9.88 0.49 4.75
N ALA A 211 8.66 0.05 5.02
CA ALA A 211 8.25 -1.34 4.76
C ALA A 211 7.47 -1.55 3.46
N LYS A 212 7.07 -0.49 2.75
CA LYS A 212 6.20 -0.64 1.56
C LYS A 212 6.97 -0.97 0.26
N ASP A 213 8.25 -0.65 0.16
CA ASP A 213 9.07 -1.06 -0.98
C ASP A 213 9.36 -2.58 -0.99
N LEU A 214 9.04 -3.27 0.10
CA LEU A 214 9.25 -4.72 0.25
C LEU A 214 8.27 -5.57 -0.56
N SER A 215 7.10 -5.05 -0.88
CA SER A 215 6.07 -5.76 -1.63
C SER A 215 6.30 -5.78 -3.14
N VAL A 216 7.20 -4.94 -3.66
CA VAL A 216 7.38 -4.72 -5.12
C VAL A 216 8.16 -5.86 -5.79
N ASN A 217 8.97 -6.63 -5.05
CA ASN A 217 9.89 -7.63 -5.60
C ASN A 217 9.66 -9.07 -5.13
N SER A 218 8.61 -9.33 -4.37
CA SER A 218 8.38 -10.66 -3.79
C SER A 218 7.42 -11.50 -4.62
N GLY A 219 7.53 -11.62 -5.92
CA GLY A 219 6.83 -12.60 -6.80
C GLY A 219 5.49 -13.22 -6.32
N ALA A 220 5.12 -13.02 -5.08
CA ALA A 220 3.86 -13.40 -4.48
C ALA A 220 2.89 -12.25 -4.63
N SER A 221 1.86 -12.45 -5.45
CA SER A 221 0.62 -11.66 -5.57
C SER A 221 0.75 -10.26 -4.97
N SER A 222 1.43 -9.36 -5.69
CA SER A 222 1.78 -8.04 -5.19
C SER A 222 0.57 -7.10 -5.26
N MET A 223 -0.47 -7.43 -4.53
CA MET A 223 -1.29 -6.37 -3.96
C MET A 223 -0.35 -5.62 -3.03
N ARG A 224 0.31 -4.57 -3.55
CA ARG A 224 1.03 -3.61 -2.71
C ARG A 224 0.13 -3.36 -1.52
N VAL A 225 0.65 -3.43 -0.29
CA VAL A 225 -0.15 -3.22 0.92
C VAL A 225 -0.60 -1.76 0.92
N ALA A 226 -1.53 -1.48 0.01
CA ALA A 226 -2.19 -0.20 -0.09
C ALA A 226 -3.17 -0.10 1.07
N LYS A 227 -3.11 0.99 1.80
CA LYS A 227 -4.02 1.23 2.92
C LYS A 227 -5.37 1.65 2.37
N SER A 228 -6.37 0.79 2.54
CA SER A 228 -7.73 1.01 2.04
C SER A 228 -8.20 2.43 2.36
N GLY A 229 -8.68 3.14 1.34
CA GLY A 229 -9.20 4.50 1.43
C GLY A 229 -8.15 5.63 1.49
N PHE A 230 -6.89 5.36 1.87
CA PHE A 230 -5.85 6.38 2.02
C PHE A 230 -4.77 6.32 0.94
N SER A 231 -4.54 5.16 0.35
CA SER A 231 -3.56 5.00 -0.73
C SER A 231 -4.14 5.44 -2.08
N PRO A 232 -3.42 6.29 -2.85
CA PRO A 232 -3.85 6.68 -4.20
C PRO A 232 -3.60 5.56 -5.21
N TRP A 233 -4.17 5.73 -6.41
CA TRP A 233 -4.15 4.74 -7.49
C TRP A 233 -2.75 4.25 -7.88
N GLU A 234 -1.79 5.15 -7.96
CA GLU A 234 -0.40 4.81 -8.30
C GLU A 234 0.29 3.87 -7.31
N GLN A 235 -0.25 3.71 -6.11
CA GLN A 235 0.24 2.72 -5.14
C GLN A 235 -0.34 1.31 -5.34
N TYR A 236 -1.33 1.16 -6.19
CA TYR A 236 -1.90 -0.15 -6.56
C TYR A 236 -1.30 -0.71 -7.86
N THR A 237 -0.60 0.11 -8.63
CA THR A 237 -0.03 -0.27 -9.93
C THR A 237 1.48 -0.50 -9.82
N GLN A 238 2.01 -1.50 -10.53
CA GLN A 238 3.45 -1.79 -10.53
C GLN A 238 4.29 -0.68 -11.17
N SER A 239 3.73 0.00 -12.16
CA SER A 239 4.38 1.09 -12.91
C SER A 239 4.14 2.49 -12.31
N GLY A 240 3.36 2.60 -11.23
CA GLY A 240 3.01 3.88 -10.63
C GLY A 240 4.20 4.54 -9.92
N ALA A 241 4.72 5.62 -10.50
CA ALA A 241 5.74 6.42 -9.84
C ALA A 241 5.15 7.13 -8.61
N SER A 242 5.70 6.85 -7.42
CA SER A 242 5.37 7.58 -6.20
C SER A 242 6.13 8.89 -6.13
N GLY A 243 5.48 9.94 -5.66
CA GLY A 243 6.04 11.27 -5.50
C GLY A 243 5.36 12.05 -4.37
N PRO A 244 5.69 13.32 -4.19
CA PRO A 244 5.02 14.19 -3.21
C PRO A 244 3.50 14.18 -3.32
N TRP A 245 2.97 14.07 -4.53
CA TRP A 245 1.54 13.97 -4.82
C TRP A 245 0.86 12.72 -4.22
N THR A 246 1.63 11.65 -3.98
CA THR A 246 1.13 10.43 -3.33
C THR A 246 0.75 10.72 -1.88
N ASP A 247 1.61 11.41 -1.15
CA ASP A 247 1.34 11.82 0.22
C ASP A 247 0.28 12.95 0.31
N VAL A 248 0.18 13.80 -0.71
CA VAL A 248 -0.89 14.81 -0.81
C VAL A 248 -2.27 14.14 -0.84
N TYR A 249 -2.44 13.10 -1.64
CA TYR A 249 -3.70 12.33 -1.65
C TYR A 249 -3.98 11.70 -0.28
N ALA A 250 -2.99 11.05 0.31
CA ALA A 250 -3.13 10.37 1.59
C ALA A 250 -3.45 11.35 2.74
N MET A 251 -2.83 12.54 2.74
CA MET A 251 -3.15 13.62 3.66
C MET A 251 -4.58 14.12 3.46
N ALA A 252 -4.99 14.36 2.22
CA ALA A 252 -6.35 14.80 1.91
C ALA A 252 -7.41 13.75 2.28
N ALA A 253 -7.16 12.48 2.04
CA ALA A 253 -8.01 11.37 2.46
C ALA A 253 -8.11 11.28 3.99
N THR A 254 -7.01 11.57 4.69
CA THR A 254 -6.98 11.65 6.16
C THR A 254 -7.80 12.83 6.67
N ILE A 255 -7.71 14.01 6.03
CA ILE A 255 -8.57 15.15 6.34
C ILE A 255 -10.04 14.80 6.11
N TYR A 256 -10.38 14.22 4.96
CA TYR A 256 -11.74 13.79 4.65
C TYR A 256 -12.29 12.87 5.73
N TYR A 257 -11.55 11.79 6.08
CA TYR A 257 -11.94 10.86 7.13
C TYR A 257 -12.13 11.55 8.48
N THR A 258 -11.21 12.45 8.84
CA THR A 258 -11.27 13.20 10.12
C THR A 258 -12.53 14.05 10.23
N LEU A 259 -12.92 14.71 9.15
CA LEU A 259 -14.10 15.58 9.13
C LEU A 259 -15.42 14.83 9.01
N THR A 260 -15.40 13.68 8.33
CA THR A 260 -16.65 12.96 8.02
C THR A 260 -16.89 11.73 8.90
N GLY A 261 -15.84 11.15 9.47
CA GLY A 261 -15.89 9.82 10.10
C GLY A 261 -16.11 8.67 9.11
N LYS A 262 -16.25 8.97 7.81
CA LYS A 262 -16.47 7.97 6.75
C LYS A 262 -15.17 7.64 6.05
N MET A 263 -14.84 6.35 5.99
CA MET A 263 -13.71 5.87 5.21
C MET A 263 -13.93 6.21 3.74
N PRO A 264 -12.98 6.90 3.06
CA PRO A 264 -13.05 7.05 1.62
C PRO A 264 -13.07 5.67 0.93
N PRO A 265 -13.82 5.50 -0.17
CA PRO A 265 -13.69 4.30 -1.00
C PRO A 265 -12.25 4.14 -1.49
N THR A 266 -11.83 2.91 -1.77
CA THR A 266 -10.47 2.68 -2.29
C THR A 266 -10.26 3.39 -3.62
N ALA A 267 -9.02 3.72 -3.97
CA ALA A 267 -8.76 4.33 -5.27
C ALA A 267 -9.16 3.41 -6.43
N MET A 268 -9.18 2.08 -6.21
CA MET A 268 -9.68 1.10 -7.18
C MET A 268 -11.20 1.26 -7.37
N ASP A 269 -11.97 1.23 -6.28
CA ASP A 269 -13.43 1.40 -6.36
C ASP A 269 -13.81 2.74 -6.99
N ARG A 270 -13.06 3.80 -6.68
CA ARG A 270 -13.26 5.14 -7.24
C ARG A 270 -12.95 5.23 -8.73
N GLN A 271 -12.04 4.39 -9.26
CA GLN A 271 -11.78 4.29 -10.70
C GLN A 271 -12.97 3.70 -11.47
N GLU A 272 -13.66 2.74 -10.87
CA GLU A 272 -14.86 2.18 -11.47
C GLU A 272 -16.03 3.15 -11.36
N LYS A 273 -16.26 3.66 -10.16
CA LYS A 273 -17.31 4.64 -9.86
C LYS A 273 -16.90 5.49 -8.68
N ASP A 274 -16.64 6.77 -8.91
CA ASP A 274 -16.33 7.69 -7.81
C ASP A 274 -17.59 8.00 -6.99
N THR A 275 -17.70 7.34 -5.84
CA THR A 275 -18.81 7.48 -4.89
C THR A 275 -18.46 8.38 -3.71
N LEU A 276 -17.38 9.15 -3.80
CA LEU A 276 -16.96 10.03 -2.72
C LEU A 276 -17.99 11.13 -2.47
N ASP A 277 -18.57 11.17 -1.27
CA ASP A 277 -19.63 12.11 -0.91
C ASP A 277 -19.06 13.42 -0.39
N TRP A 278 -19.20 14.48 -1.16
CA TRP A 278 -18.76 15.82 -0.82
C TRP A 278 -19.82 16.71 -0.19
N ASN A 279 -21.04 16.21 -0.02
CA ASN A 279 -22.18 16.98 0.50
C ASN A 279 -22.39 16.76 2.02
N LEU A 280 -21.37 16.28 2.71
CA LEU A 280 -21.44 16.05 4.16
C LEU A 280 -21.29 17.35 4.94
N PRO A 281 -22.04 17.53 6.06
CA PRO A 281 -22.13 18.80 6.78
C PRO A 281 -20.78 19.42 7.15
N ASN A 282 -19.84 18.64 7.71
CA ASN A 282 -18.54 19.16 8.12
C ASN A 282 -17.66 19.57 6.93
N LEU A 283 -17.85 18.96 5.75
CA LEU A 283 -17.17 19.37 4.52
C LEU A 283 -17.77 20.67 3.96
N LEU A 284 -19.09 20.79 3.98
CA LEU A 284 -19.78 21.99 3.52
C LEU A 284 -19.56 23.20 4.45
N ALA A 285 -19.20 22.94 5.71
CA ALA A 285 -18.82 23.98 6.67
C ALA A 285 -17.37 24.51 6.47
N MET A 286 -16.56 23.83 5.63
CA MET A 286 -15.23 24.35 5.29
C MET A 286 -15.30 25.64 4.47
N PRO A 287 -14.29 26.51 4.54
CA PRO A 287 -14.15 27.60 3.59
C PRO A 287 -14.22 27.07 2.14
N PRO A 288 -14.99 27.71 1.23
CA PRO A 288 -15.21 27.16 -0.13
C PRO A 288 -13.91 26.89 -0.90
N GLN A 289 -12.87 27.66 -0.69
CA GLN A 289 -11.56 27.45 -1.31
C GLN A 289 -10.87 26.22 -0.73
N ALA A 290 -10.92 26.03 0.58
CA ALA A 290 -10.36 24.85 1.25
C ALA A 290 -11.03 23.56 0.77
N LEU A 291 -12.38 23.56 0.64
CA LEU A 291 -13.11 22.42 0.09
C LEU A 291 -12.71 22.12 -1.36
N ARG A 292 -12.57 23.13 -2.22
CA ARG A 292 -12.09 22.94 -3.61
C ARG A 292 -10.69 22.35 -3.64
N THR A 293 -9.80 22.81 -2.76
CA THR A 293 -8.43 22.31 -2.66
C THR A 293 -8.42 20.85 -2.19
N LEU A 294 -9.23 20.51 -1.19
CA LEU A 294 -9.38 19.12 -0.70
C LEU A 294 -9.85 18.18 -1.81
N LYS A 295 -10.87 18.61 -2.59
CA LYS A 295 -11.35 17.86 -3.76
C LYS A 295 -10.25 17.62 -4.79
N LYS A 296 -9.49 18.69 -5.15
CA LYS A 296 -8.37 18.59 -6.08
C LYS A 296 -7.28 17.65 -5.57
N ALA A 297 -6.94 17.71 -4.27
CA ALA A 297 -5.94 16.86 -3.66
C ALA A 297 -6.31 15.38 -3.64
N MET A 298 -7.60 15.05 -3.69
CA MET A 298 -8.11 13.68 -3.82
C MET A 298 -8.42 13.26 -5.27
N ALA A 299 -7.97 13.99 -6.27
CA ALA A 299 -8.09 13.56 -7.66
C ALA A 299 -7.33 12.25 -7.89
N LEU A 300 -7.95 11.32 -8.64
CA LEU A 300 -7.36 10.00 -8.92
C LEU A 300 -6.16 10.12 -9.87
N ASN A 301 -6.32 10.95 -10.91
CA ASN A 301 -5.23 11.21 -11.84
C ASN A 301 -4.22 12.18 -11.21
N VAL A 302 -2.95 11.81 -11.21
CA VAL A 302 -1.83 12.62 -10.67
C VAL A 302 -1.76 14.00 -11.35
N LYS A 303 -2.05 14.10 -12.66
CA LYS A 303 -2.00 15.37 -13.42
C LYS A 303 -3.04 16.38 -12.96
N ASP A 304 -4.17 15.91 -12.42
CA ASP A 304 -5.27 16.77 -11.94
C ASP A 304 -5.16 17.06 -10.44
N ARG A 305 -4.24 16.36 -9.76
CA ARG A 305 -4.03 16.46 -8.32
C ARG A 305 -3.15 17.63 -7.94
N THR A 306 -3.31 18.16 -6.73
CA THR A 306 -2.36 19.05 -6.09
C THR A 306 -0.99 18.37 -6.01
N ALA A 307 0.07 19.05 -6.52
CA ALA A 307 1.35 18.41 -6.75
C ALA A 307 2.24 18.32 -5.50
N SER A 308 2.05 19.21 -4.52
CA SER A 308 2.93 19.32 -3.35
C SER A 308 2.17 19.69 -2.07
N MET A 309 2.81 19.46 -0.93
CA MET A 309 2.30 19.85 0.38
C MET A 309 2.23 21.39 0.51
N GLN A 310 3.14 22.11 -0.12
CA GLN A 310 3.11 23.57 -0.16
C GLN A 310 1.87 24.09 -0.90
N GLU A 311 1.53 23.52 -2.05
CA GLU A 311 0.33 23.88 -2.80
C GLU A 311 -0.94 23.52 -2.01
N LEU A 312 -0.93 22.35 -1.32
CA LEU A 312 -2.03 21.92 -0.46
C LEU A 312 -2.24 22.91 0.70
N GLU A 313 -1.18 23.30 1.41
CA GLU A 313 -1.26 24.27 2.50
C GLU A 313 -1.81 25.60 1.99
N ALA A 314 -1.22 26.14 0.92
CA ALA A 314 -1.66 27.41 0.35
C ALA A 314 -3.16 27.40 0.03
N GLY A 315 -3.66 26.35 -0.62
CA GLY A 315 -5.08 26.25 -0.99
C GLY A 315 -6.03 26.03 0.18
N LEU A 316 -5.61 25.28 1.21
CA LEU A 316 -6.44 25.02 2.39
C LEU A 316 -6.56 26.25 3.34
N TYR A 317 -5.50 27.07 3.43
CA TYR A 317 -5.40 28.14 4.44
C TYR A 317 -5.29 29.54 3.85
N GLN A 318 -5.42 29.71 2.50
CA GLN A 318 -5.57 31.02 1.91
C GLN A 318 -6.83 31.72 2.47
N GLN A 319 -6.65 32.76 3.24
CA GLN A 319 -7.75 33.66 3.51
C GLN A 319 -8.09 34.34 2.18
N THR A 320 -9.31 34.20 1.71
CA THR A 320 -9.88 35.08 0.70
C THR A 320 -9.91 36.47 1.30
N SER A 321 -8.83 37.23 1.11
CA SER A 321 -8.89 38.67 1.24
C SER A 321 -9.98 39.11 0.27
N GLY A 322 -11.13 39.44 0.81
CA GLY A 322 -12.24 39.96 0.02
C GLY A 322 -11.85 41.28 -0.62
N THR A 323 -11.38 41.20 -1.84
CA THR A 323 -11.40 42.32 -2.78
C THR A 323 -12.24 41.85 -3.97
N ALA A 324 -13.55 42.06 -3.79
CA ALA A 324 -14.43 42.21 -4.91
C ALA A 324 -13.93 43.35 -5.77
N ARG A 325 -13.18 43.07 -6.82
CA ARG A 325 -12.99 43.98 -7.92
C ARG A 325 -13.98 43.62 -9.00
N GLY A 326 -15.21 44.13 -8.81
CA GLY A 326 -16.06 44.42 -9.92
C GLY A 326 -15.39 45.51 -10.78
N MET A 327 -15.21 45.19 -12.03
CA MET A 327 -15.18 46.22 -13.08
C MET A 327 -15.61 45.57 -14.38
N GLY A 328 -16.94 45.58 -14.58
CA GLY A 328 -17.47 45.65 -15.91
C GLY A 328 -17.08 47.00 -16.52
N LYS A 329 -16.20 46.98 -17.50
CA LYS A 329 -16.13 48.09 -18.49
C LYS A 329 -16.57 47.48 -19.83
N SER A 330 -17.77 47.80 -20.21
CA SER A 330 -18.27 47.69 -21.56
C SER A 330 -17.46 48.55 -22.47
N VAL A 331 -16.73 47.98 -23.39
CA VAL A 331 -16.10 48.66 -24.54
C VAL A 331 -17.11 48.72 -25.66
N PRO A 332 -17.42 49.88 -26.27
CA PRO A 332 -18.38 49.97 -27.37
C PRO A 332 -17.81 49.33 -28.63
N VAL A 333 -18.50 48.30 -29.12
CA VAL A 333 -18.19 47.61 -30.36
C VAL A 333 -18.58 48.51 -31.52
N ARG A 334 -17.59 49.03 -32.25
CA ARG A 334 -17.80 49.77 -33.48
C ARG A 334 -16.76 49.31 -34.51
N ASN A 335 -17.03 48.20 -35.15
CA ASN A 335 -16.64 47.86 -36.53
C ASN A 335 -16.90 46.38 -36.83
N LYS A 336 -18.02 46.09 -37.47
CA LYS A 336 -18.43 44.74 -37.89
C LYS A 336 -17.46 44.05 -38.86
N LYS A 337 -16.63 44.80 -39.58
CA LYS A 337 -15.63 44.24 -40.50
C LYS A 337 -14.37 43.71 -39.80
N LEU A 338 -13.95 44.32 -38.70
CA LEU A 338 -12.86 43.83 -37.87
C LEU A 338 -13.23 42.57 -37.06
N LEU A 339 -14.51 42.42 -36.68
CA LEU A 339 -15.01 41.23 -36.01
C LEU A 339 -14.98 40.01 -36.90
N ALA A 340 -15.31 40.14 -38.22
CA ALA A 340 -15.27 39.05 -39.19
C ALA A 340 -13.82 38.57 -39.43
N ILE A 341 -12.86 39.47 -39.51
CA ILE A 341 -11.43 39.12 -39.68
C ILE A 341 -10.88 38.46 -38.39
N ALA A 342 -11.26 38.95 -37.22
CA ALA A 342 -10.87 38.33 -35.95
C ALA A 342 -11.48 36.97 -35.76
N ALA A 343 -12.76 36.73 -36.16
CA ALA A 343 -13.40 35.43 -36.08
C ALA A 343 -12.77 34.43 -37.05
N ALA A 344 -12.38 34.86 -38.26
CA ALA A 344 -11.67 34.01 -39.21
C ALA A 344 -10.26 33.65 -38.72
N ALA A 345 -9.54 34.60 -38.14
CA ALA A 345 -8.23 34.33 -37.54
C ALA A 345 -8.31 33.38 -36.32
N VAL A 346 -9.33 33.54 -35.47
CA VAL A 346 -9.58 32.61 -34.33
C VAL A 346 -9.94 31.23 -34.84
N ALA A 347 -10.76 31.11 -35.91
CA ALA A 347 -11.10 29.81 -36.50
C ALA A 347 -9.86 29.10 -37.07
N VAL A 348 -8.98 29.83 -37.77
CA VAL A 348 -7.71 29.27 -38.28
C VAL A 348 -6.77 28.88 -37.14
N ILE A 349 -6.69 29.65 -36.07
CA ILE A 349 -5.91 29.31 -34.88
C ILE A 349 -6.48 28.09 -34.16
N VAL A 350 -7.81 27.99 -34.01
CA VAL A 350 -8.47 26.84 -33.38
C VAL A 350 -8.26 25.57 -34.21
N ILE A 351 -8.36 25.65 -35.53
CA ILE A 351 -8.10 24.51 -36.45
C ILE A 351 -6.59 24.14 -36.38
N GLY A 352 -5.70 25.13 -36.43
CA GLY A 352 -4.26 24.88 -36.33
C GLY A 352 -3.84 24.28 -35.01
N VAL A 353 -4.36 24.79 -33.91
CA VAL A 353 -4.15 24.24 -32.57
C VAL A 353 -4.77 22.84 -32.44
N GLY A 354 -5.95 22.61 -33.00
CA GLY A 354 -6.59 21.28 -33.03
C GLY A 354 -5.76 20.25 -33.80
N LEU A 355 -5.17 20.63 -34.95
CA LEU A 355 -4.29 19.75 -35.73
C LEU A 355 -2.96 19.46 -35.01
N LEU A 356 -2.42 20.45 -34.29
CA LEU A 356 -1.18 20.28 -33.49
C LEU A 356 -1.42 19.45 -32.23
N LEU A 357 -2.59 19.55 -31.61
CA LEU A 357 -2.93 18.78 -30.40
C LEU A 357 -3.42 17.36 -30.69
N ARG A 358 -3.88 17.08 -31.91
CA ARG A 358 -4.41 15.77 -32.29
C ARG A 358 -3.48 14.61 -32.03
N PRO A 359 -2.19 14.65 -32.40
CA PRO A 359 -1.26 13.55 -32.07
C PRO A 359 -1.08 13.36 -30.57
N MET A 360 -1.04 14.44 -29.79
CA MET A 360 -0.91 14.39 -28.33
C MET A 360 -2.14 13.76 -27.66
N LEU A 361 -3.35 14.11 -28.13
CA LEU A 361 -4.60 13.55 -27.61
C LEU A 361 -4.74 12.07 -27.99
N THR A 362 -4.40 11.70 -29.23
CA THR A 362 -4.42 10.29 -29.69
C THR A 362 -3.42 9.46 -28.92
N TYR A 363 -2.21 9.99 -28.67
CA TYR A 363 -1.20 9.31 -27.88
C TYR A 363 -1.66 9.06 -26.43
N SER A 364 -2.21 10.09 -25.78
CA SER A 364 -2.76 9.95 -24.42
C SER A 364 -3.98 9.00 -24.36
N ALA A 365 -4.81 8.99 -25.41
CA ALA A 365 -5.91 8.03 -25.51
C ALA A 365 -5.39 6.58 -25.66
N ALA A 366 -4.33 6.37 -26.45
CA ALA A 366 -3.70 5.06 -26.61
C ALA A 366 -3.06 4.57 -25.30
N GLU A 367 -2.40 5.46 -24.55
CA GLU A 367 -1.92 5.14 -23.18
C GLU A 367 -3.06 4.70 -22.26
N ALA A 368 -4.20 5.40 -22.31
CA ALA A 368 -5.38 5.03 -21.52
C ALA A 368 -6.00 3.70 -21.95
N MET A 369 -5.92 3.35 -23.26
CA MET A 369 -6.35 2.04 -23.75
C MET A 369 -5.43 0.92 -23.27
N MET A 370 -4.12 1.13 -23.24
CA MET A 370 -3.15 0.20 -22.63
C MET A 370 -3.50 -0.10 -21.18
N GLN A 371 -3.77 0.94 -20.40
CA GLN A 371 -4.14 0.80 -18.99
C GLN A 371 -5.47 0.05 -18.76
N LYS A 372 -6.36 0.07 -19.75
CA LYS A 372 -7.64 -0.65 -19.71
C LYS A 372 -7.58 -2.04 -20.37
N GLU A 373 -6.40 -2.55 -20.61
CA GLU A 373 -6.17 -3.82 -21.32
C GLU A 373 -6.84 -3.91 -22.71
N GLN A 374 -7.13 -2.75 -23.33
CA GLN A 374 -7.66 -2.68 -24.69
C GLN A 374 -6.52 -2.65 -25.71
N TYR A 375 -5.66 -3.64 -25.62
CA TYR A 375 -4.37 -3.68 -26.32
C TYR A 375 -4.49 -3.56 -27.85
N ALA A 376 -5.46 -4.23 -28.46
CA ALA A 376 -5.70 -4.14 -29.90
C ALA A 376 -5.99 -2.70 -30.34
N LYS A 377 -6.86 -2.00 -29.61
CA LYS A 377 -7.21 -0.60 -29.89
C LYS A 377 -6.04 0.35 -29.63
N ALA A 378 -5.27 0.08 -28.57
CA ALA A 378 -4.08 0.84 -28.27
C ALA A 378 -3.03 0.71 -29.39
N ALA A 379 -2.80 -0.50 -29.90
CA ALA A 379 -1.90 -0.75 -31.01
C ALA A 379 -2.29 0.05 -32.26
N GLU A 380 -3.56 0.00 -32.66
CA GLU A 380 -4.09 0.77 -33.79
C GLU A 380 -3.93 2.28 -33.60
N ALA A 381 -4.22 2.78 -32.39
CA ALA A 381 -4.08 4.19 -32.07
C ALA A 381 -2.62 4.65 -32.15
N TYR A 382 -1.68 3.87 -31.60
CA TYR A 382 -0.24 4.15 -31.70
C TYR A 382 0.27 4.06 -33.16
N GLU A 383 -0.17 3.08 -33.93
CA GLU A 383 0.18 2.95 -35.36
C GLU A 383 -0.28 4.16 -36.16
N SER A 384 -1.46 4.70 -35.86
CA SER A 384 -2.00 5.89 -36.53
C SER A 384 -1.15 7.15 -36.31
N LEU A 385 -0.28 7.14 -35.29
CA LEU A 385 0.61 8.25 -34.93
C LEU A 385 1.96 8.21 -35.66
N GLY A 386 2.31 7.09 -36.31
CA GLY A 386 3.56 6.94 -37.05
C GLY A 386 4.81 7.19 -36.18
N ASP A 387 5.62 8.17 -36.58
CA ASP A 387 6.87 8.52 -35.89
C ASP A 387 6.69 9.51 -34.72
N TYR A 388 5.47 9.71 -34.24
CA TYR A 388 5.23 10.60 -33.09
C TYR A 388 5.74 9.96 -31.80
N LYS A 389 6.76 10.56 -31.18
CA LYS A 389 7.42 10.05 -29.97
C LYS A 389 7.87 8.57 -30.17
N ASP A 390 7.52 7.70 -29.23
CA ASP A 390 7.81 6.27 -29.17
C ASP A 390 6.61 5.40 -29.63
N SER A 391 5.66 5.97 -30.38
CA SER A 391 4.42 5.29 -30.79
C SER A 391 4.67 3.95 -31.50
N LYS A 392 5.71 3.83 -32.35
CA LYS A 392 6.04 2.56 -33.02
C LYS A 392 6.44 1.46 -32.03
N ALA A 393 7.24 1.81 -31.01
CA ALA A 393 7.65 0.86 -29.99
C ALA A 393 6.45 0.45 -29.11
N LEU A 394 5.62 1.42 -28.71
CA LEU A 394 4.43 1.16 -27.93
C LEU A 394 3.36 0.37 -28.69
N ALA A 395 3.25 0.55 -30.00
CA ALA A 395 2.38 -0.29 -30.83
C ALA A 395 2.82 -1.76 -30.83
N ALA A 396 4.14 -2.02 -30.92
CA ALA A 396 4.68 -3.36 -30.83
C ALA A 396 4.43 -3.98 -29.44
N THR A 397 4.65 -3.23 -28.37
CA THR A 397 4.34 -3.65 -27.00
C THR A 397 2.85 -3.97 -26.84
N ALA A 398 1.96 -3.12 -27.34
CA ALA A 398 0.52 -3.35 -27.29
C ALA A 398 0.10 -4.63 -28.02
N ARG A 399 0.72 -4.96 -29.15
CA ARG A 399 0.47 -6.22 -29.87
C ARG A 399 0.99 -7.44 -29.10
N GLU A 400 2.13 -7.30 -28.45
CA GLU A 400 2.67 -8.37 -27.59
C GLU A 400 1.73 -8.66 -26.42
N GLU A 401 1.28 -7.63 -25.71
CA GLU A 401 0.32 -7.77 -24.61
C GLU A 401 -1.04 -8.34 -25.08
N GLN A 402 -1.52 -7.96 -26.26
CA GLN A 402 -2.72 -8.57 -26.85
C GLN A 402 -2.50 -10.07 -27.08
N SER A 403 -1.35 -10.47 -27.62
CA SER A 403 -1.03 -11.89 -27.85
C SER A 403 -0.99 -12.69 -26.55
N LYS A 404 -0.47 -12.11 -25.47
CA LYS A 404 -0.47 -12.75 -24.13
C LYS A 404 -1.90 -12.87 -23.61
N ALA A 405 -2.73 -11.83 -23.75
CA ALA A 405 -4.12 -11.84 -23.33
C ALA A 405 -4.94 -12.91 -24.08
N ASP A 406 -4.74 -13.05 -25.40
CA ASP A 406 -5.43 -14.07 -26.20
C ASP A 406 -5.02 -15.49 -25.80
N LYS A 407 -3.72 -15.72 -25.54
CA LYS A 407 -3.21 -17.01 -25.06
C LYS A 407 -3.73 -17.35 -23.66
N TYR A 408 -3.83 -16.34 -22.78
CA TYR A 408 -4.39 -16.51 -21.44
C TYR A 408 -5.87 -16.90 -21.51
N ALA A 409 -6.66 -16.23 -22.37
CA ALA A 409 -8.06 -16.58 -22.57
C ALA A 409 -8.23 -18.00 -23.14
N ALA A 410 -7.35 -18.41 -24.06
CA ALA A 410 -7.34 -19.79 -24.58
C ALA A 410 -6.99 -20.81 -23.49
N ALA A 411 -6.03 -20.50 -22.61
CA ALA A 411 -5.67 -21.37 -21.48
C ALA A 411 -6.83 -21.50 -20.47
N MET A 412 -7.57 -20.42 -20.18
CA MET A 412 -8.78 -20.46 -19.36
C MET A 412 -9.87 -21.36 -19.99
N ALA A 413 -10.06 -21.26 -21.27
CA ALA A 413 -11.02 -22.13 -21.98
C ALA A 413 -10.65 -23.63 -21.85
N LEU A 414 -9.37 -23.97 -21.87
CA LEU A 414 -8.92 -25.34 -21.64
C LEU A 414 -9.23 -25.83 -20.20
N LEU A 415 -9.15 -24.95 -19.20
CA LEU A 415 -9.60 -25.28 -17.84
C LEU A 415 -11.10 -25.55 -17.76
N ASP A 416 -11.91 -24.72 -18.44
CA ASP A 416 -13.36 -24.88 -18.48
C ASP A 416 -13.77 -26.19 -19.21
N GLU A 417 -12.96 -26.63 -20.19
CA GLU A 417 -13.12 -27.91 -20.89
C GLU A 417 -12.53 -29.10 -20.12
N GLU A 418 -12.01 -28.90 -18.91
CA GLU A 418 -11.34 -29.90 -18.05
C GLU A 418 -10.12 -30.59 -18.71
N LYS A 419 -9.49 -29.93 -19.68
CA LYS A 419 -8.25 -30.34 -20.35
C LYS A 419 -7.04 -29.86 -19.55
N PHE A 420 -6.87 -30.40 -18.35
CA PHE A 420 -5.94 -29.86 -17.34
C PHE A 420 -4.47 -29.95 -17.74
N ASP A 421 -4.05 -30.95 -18.48
CA ASP A 421 -2.68 -31.09 -18.99
C ASP A 421 -2.36 -30.04 -20.05
N GLU A 422 -3.27 -29.79 -20.99
CA GLU A 422 -3.12 -28.75 -22.00
C GLU A 422 -3.18 -27.36 -21.37
N ALA A 423 -4.10 -27.16 -20.42
CA ALA A 423 -4.23 -25.90 -19.67
C ALA A 423 -2.95 -25.60 -18.89
N PHE A 424 -2.38 -26.59 -18.19
CA PHE A 424 -1.11 -26.44 -17.48
C PHE A 424 0.00 -25.93 -18.41
N LEU A 425 0.19 -26.60 -19.57
CA LEU A 425 1.23 -26.20 -20.53
C LEU A 425 0.98 -24.80 -21.11
N ALA A 426 -0.28 -24.46 -21.37
CA ALA A 426 -0.65 -23.16 -21.90
C ALA A 426 -0.38 -22.02 -20.89
N PHE A 427 -0.72 -22.19 -19.63
CA PHE A 427 -0.41 -21.23 -18.57
C PHE A 427 1.07 -21.16 -18.25
N TYR A 428 1.76 -22.31 -18.23
CA TYR A 428 3.20 -22.35 -17.99
C TYR A 428 3.98 -21.56 -19.05
N ALA A 429 3.54 -21.62 -20.30
CA ALA A 429 4.13 -20.85 -21.41
C ALA A 429 3.88 -19.33 -21.34
N LEU A 430 3.01 -18.87 -20.47
CA LEU A 430 2.71 -17.46 -20.23
C LEU A 430 3.57 -16.85 -19.11
N GLU A 431 4.38 -17.67 -18.45
CA GLU A 431 5.25 -17.25 -17.35
C GLU A 431 4.49 -16.42 -16.28
N ASP A 432 4.93 -15.19 -16.04
CA ASP A 432 4.36 -14.30 -15.02
C ASP A 432 3.17 -13.44 -15.54
N TYR A 433 2.55 -13.81 -16.66
CA TYR A 433 1.41 -13.04 -17.18
C TYR A 433 0.17 -13.25 -16.31
N LYS A 434 -0.36 -12.20 -15.69
CA LYS A 434 -1.49 -12.23 -14.73
C LYS A 434 -1.23 -13.27 -13.63
N ASP A 435 -2.18 -14.15 -13.38
CA ASP A 435 -2.11 -15.26 -12.43
C ASP A 435 -1.78 -16.61 -13.10
N SER A 436 -1.12 -16.59 -14.27
CA SER A 436 -0.81 -17.80 -15.04
C SER A 436 -0.07 -18.87 -14.22
N SER A 437 0.83 -18.46 -13.32
CA SER A 437 1.55 -19.39 -12.43
C SER A 437 0.60 -20.12 -11.47
N ASP A 438 -0.37 -19.39 -10.89
CA ASP A 438 -1.36 -19.97 -9.98
C ASP A 438 -2.32 -20.89 -10.73
N GLN A 439 -2.76 -20.46 -11.92
CA GLN A 439 -3.62 -21.27 -12.79
C GLN A 439 -2.91 -22.53 -13.30
N ALA A 440 -1.63 -22.45 -13.62
CA ALA A 440 -0.81 -23.61 -13.96
C ALA A 440 -0.75 -24.60 -12.78
N SER A 441 -0.49 -24.11 -11.57
CA SER A 441 -0.45 -24.94 -10.37
C SER A 441 -1.81 -25.61 -10.09
N TYR A 442 -2.89 -24.87 -10.25
CA TYR A 442 -4.24 -25.39 -10.15
C TYR A 442 -4.52 -26.47 -11.20
N ALA A 443 -4.20 -26.23 -12.46
CA ALA A 443 -4.37 -27.19 -13.55
C ALA A 443 -3.57 -28.49 -13.30
N ALA A 444 -2.30 -28.33 -12.86
CA ALA A 444 -1.46 -29.49 -12.50
C ALA A 444 -2.07 -30.33 -11.36
N SER A 445 -2.59 -29.68 -10.33
CA SER A 445 -3.24 -30.33 -9.19
C SER A 445 -4.51 -31.07 -9.63
N ARG A 446 -5.35 -30.46 -10.46
CA ARG A 446 -6.54 -31.06 -11.06
C ARG A 446 -6.19 -32.28 -11.95
N TYR A 447 -5.18 -32.15 -12.79
CA TYR A 447 -4.68 -33.23 -13.62
C TYR A 447 -4.22 -34.43 -12.78
N CYS A 448 -3.43 -34.19 -11.74
CA CYS A 448 -2.96 -35.25 -10.84
C CYS A 448 -4.12 -35.95 -10.14
N TYR A 449 -5.15 -35.21 -9.71
CA TYR A 449 -6.35 -35.78 -9.10
C TYR A 449 -7.11 -36.67 -10.10
N GLN A 450 -7.42 -36.17 -11.28
CA GLN A 450 -8.10 -36.91 -12.34
C GLN A 450 -7.34 -38.18 -12.70
N ARG A 451 -6.03 -38.06 -12.86
CA ARG A 451 -5.16 -39.20 -13.14
C ARG A 451 -5.14 -40.25 -12.03
N GLY A 452 -5.18 -39.80 -10.78
CA GLY A 452 -5.32 -40.66 -9.60
C GLY A 452 -6.61 -41.49 -9.64
N THR A 453 -7.74 -40.86 -9.97
CA THR A 453 -9.04 -41.48 -10.09
C THR A 453 -9.06 -42.55 -11.21
N GLU A 454 -8.56 -42.22 -12.41
CA GLU A 454 -8.43 -43.15 -13.52
C GLU A 454 -7.56 -44.38 -13.15
N LEU A 455 -6.48 -44.18 -12.41
CA LEU A 455 -5.60 -45.26 -11.98
C LEU A 455 -6.24 -46.12 -10.90
N MET A 456 -7.13 -45.59 -10.08
CA MET A 456 -7.96 -46.34 -9.13
C MET A 456 -8.89 -47.30 -9.89
N GLU A 457 -9.58 -46.81 -10.93
CA GLU A 457 -10.46 -47.66 -11.78
C GLU A 457 -9.69 -48.77 -12.51
N GLN A 458 -8.42 -48.52 -12.85
CA GLN A 458 -7.53 -49.49 -13.46
C GLN A 458 -6.87 -50.45 -12.45
N GLU A 459 -7.25 -50.39 -11.17
CA GLU A 459 -6.66 -51.15 -10.06
C GLU A 459 -5.14 -50.96 -9.88
N LYS A 460 -4.60 -49.83 -10.41
CA LYS A 460 -3.18 -49.46 -10.30
C LYS A 460 -2.92 -48.61 -9.04
N TYR A 461 -3.29 -49.14 -7.90
CA TYR A 461 -3.40 -48.46 -6.63
C TYR A 461 -2.15 -47.68 -6.17
N LEU A 462 -0.94 -48.25 -6.39
CA LEU A 462 0.30 -47.59 -5.99
C LEU A 462 0.59 -46.34 -6.85
N LEU A 463 0.28 -46.40 -8.15
CA LEU A 463 0.39 -45.25 -9.06
C LEU A 463 -0.69 -44.24 -8.77
N ALA A 464 -1.89 -44.65 -8.43
CA ALA A 464 -2.97 -43.78 -7.99
C ALA A 464 -2.57 -42.99 -6.73
N ALA A 465 -2.03 -43.67 -5.70
CA ALA A 465 -1.55 -43.01 -4.48
C ALA A 465 -0.45 -41.99 -4.75
N ARG A 466 0.43 -42.28 -5.73
CA ARG A 466 1.46 -41.28 -6.15
C ARG A 466 0.85 -40.09 -6.87
N ALA A 467 -0.15 -40.32 -7.72
CA ALA A 467 -0.84 -39.23 -8.41
C ALA A 467 -1.56 -38.32 -7.41
N PHE A 468 -2.33 -38.85 -6.46
CA PHE A 468 -2.99 -38.11 -5.40
C PHE A 468 -1.99 -37.38 -4.48
N SER A 469 -0.76 -37.90 -4.31
CA SER A 469 0.28 -37.20 -3.52
C SER A 469 0.78 -35.89 -4.15
N ASN A 470 0.61 -35.75 -5.46
CA ASN A 470 1.02 -34.57 -6.23
C ASN A 470 -0.17 -33.63 -6.50
N SER A 471 -1.30 -33.85 -5.83
CA SER A 471 -2.49 -33.01 -5.90
C SER A 471 -2.84 -32.45 -4.54
N ASP A 472 -3.12 -31.16 -4.48
CA ASP A 472 -3.69 -30.48 -3.31
C ASP A 472 -5.20 -30.22 -3.48
N TYR A 473 -5.79 -30.83 -4.53
CA TYR A 473 -7.19 -30.62 -4.87
C TYR A 473 -8.11 -31.58 -4.10
N ASP A 474 -9.23 -31.01 -3.58
CA ASP A 474 -10.33 -31.73 -2.92
C ASP A 474 -9.85 -32.74 -1.84
N ASP A 475 -10.35 -33.95 -1.89
CA ASP A 475 -10.05 -35.05 -0.95
C ASP A 475 -8.79 -35.87 -1.32
N SER A 476 -7.85 -35.29 -2.07
CA SER A 476 -6.64 -35.99 -2.57
C SER A 476 -5.90 -36.77 -1.49
N ARG A 477 -5.85 -36.24 -0.25
CA ARG A 477 -5.22 -36.91 0.89
C ARG A 477 -5.96 -38.18 1.30
N ASP A 478 -7.29 -38.17 1.32
CA ASP A 478 -8.12 -39.29 1.68
C ASP A 478 -8.11 -40.36 0.57
N GLN A 479 -8.14 -39.93 -0.69
CA GLN A 479 -7.99 -40.80 -1.86
C GLN A 479 -6.63 -41.48 -1.89
N LYS A 480 -5.56 -40.82 -1.51
CA LYS A 480 -4.24 -41.42 -1.35
C LYS A 480 -4.26 -42.55 -0.30
N VAL A 481 -4.88 -42.27 0.86
CA VAL A 481 -5.00 -43.30 1.93
C VAL A 481 -5.81 -44.49 1.44
N THR A 482 -6.92 -44.27 0.76
CA THR A 482 -7.77 -45.29 0.14
C THR A 482 -7.01 -46.12 -0.88
N ALA A 483 -6.23 -45.47 -1.75
CA ALA A 483 -5.40 -46.15 -2.73
C ALA A 483 -4.33 -47.07 -2.08
N LEU A 484 -3.67 -46.59 -1.03
CA LEU A 484 -2.69 -47.37 -0.28
C LEU A 484 -3.36 -48.57 0.45
N ALA A 485 -4.52 -48.34 1.05
CA ALA A 485 -5.28 -49.42 1.70
C ALA A 485 -5.69 -50.49 0.69
N SER A 486 -6.20 -50.12 -0.48
CA SER A 486 -6.56 -51.04 -1.59
C SER A 486 -5.35 -51.81 -2.12
N TYR A 487 -4.18 -51.17 -2.23
CA TYR A 487 -2.93 -51.82 -2.60
C TYR A 487 -2.55 -52.91 -1.61
N TRP A 488 -2.59 -52.67 -0.31
CA TRP A 488 -2.26 -53.66 0.71
C TRP A 488 -3.29 -54.79 0.76
N ALA A 489 -4.60 -54.49 0.66
CA ALA A 489 -5.66 -55.47 0.61
C ALA A 489 -5.49 -56.44 -0.57
N SER A 490 -5.18 -55.92 -1.76
CA SER A 490 -4.94 -56.74 -2.96
C SER A 490 -3.71 -57.66 -2.84
N ARG A 491 -2.77 -57.38 -1.94
CA ARG A 491 -1.58 -58.19 -1.66
C ARG A 491 -1.80 -59.23 -0.55
N MET A 492 -2.70 -58.94 0.39
CA MET A 492 -3.03 -59.86 1.48
C MET A 492 -3.96 -61.02 1.03
N CYS A 493 -4.69 -60.81 -0.07
CA CYS A 493 -5.59 -61.82 -0.64
C CYS A 493 -4.92 -62.69 -1.72
N ARG A 494 -3.62 -62.54 -1.94
CA ARG A 494 -2.78 -63.44 -2.76
C ARG A 494 -1.76 -64.15 -1.87
#